data_1364590e3b617c53bc13bcc85c47a959
#
_entry.id   1364590e3b617c53bc13bcc85c47a959
#
_cell.length_a   1.000
_cell.length_b   1.000
_cell.length_c   1.000
_cell.angle_alpha   90.00
_cell.angle_beta   90.00
_cell.angle_gamma   90.00
#
_symmetry.space_group_name_H-M   'P 1'
#
loop_
_entity.id
_entity.type
_entity.pdbx_description
1 polymer ?
#
loop_
_entity_poly.entity_id
_entity_poly.type
_entity_poly.pdbx_seq_one_letter_code
_entity_poly.pdbx_strand_id
1 'polypeptide(L)'
;MAKIICKLFGSPKIYEDKKEIFLPSGKLTAFFYYLLLKKVVSRDEIAGMFWASSNEQKAKISLRNALHKIRKSFKEDIILSPNKSILTLNKDLDIDIDVEKFQKDPLNNFSLYNGDFLKGFYVKEAIDFDYWVLEINTFYKELFIKTSEKKIEEDFLQNRFENLETSITSLLAADNFNDKAYLYLMKFYKQKGRYDKIINEYKNIQKLMEEELGIEPPDEIKNIYKEALKCIEKSKEIN
;
A
#
# COMPACT_ATOMS: atom_id res chain seq x y z
N MET A 1 4.14 6.48 -29.40
CA MET A 1 4.51 5.44 -28.40
C MET A 1 3.29 5.08 -27.60
N ALA A 2 3.03 3.80 -27.41
CA ALA A 2 1.95 3.34 -26.55
C ALA A 2 2.23 3.74 -25.10
N LYS A 3 1.21 4.26 -24.40
CA LYS A 3 1.31 4.56 -22.97
C LYS A 3 0.82 3.37 -22.17
N ILE A 4 1.68 2.82 -21.31
CA ILE A 4 1.35 1.71 -20.43
C ILE A 4 1.16 2.24 -19.02
N ILE A 5 0.04 1.91 -18.39
CA ILE A 5 -0.27 2.30 -17.01
C ILE A 5 -0.49 1.03 -16.19
N CYS A 6 0.29 0.88 -15.14
CA CYS A 6 0.19 -0.22 -14.19
C CYS A 6 -0.28 0.32 -12.84
N LYS A 7 -1.48 -0.08 -12.44
CA LYS A 7 -2.02 0.17 -11.10
C LYS A 7 -1.77 -1.08 -10.27
N LEU A 8 -0.92 -0.98 -9.28
CA LEU A 8 -0.48 -2.12 -8.46
C LEU A 8 -0.93 -1.98 -7.00
N PHE A 9 -1.38 -0.80 -6.56
CA PHE A 9 -2.09 -0.64 -5.30
C PHE A 9 -3.54 -1.09 -5.43
N GLY A 10 -4.04 -1.82 -4.43
CA GLY A 10 -5.37 -2.43 -4.48
C GLY A 10 -5.43 -3.59 -5.47
N SER A 11 -6.56 -3.76 -6.15
CA SER A 11 -6.72 -4.79 -7.19
C SER A 11 -5.89 -4.42 -8.42
N PRO A 12 -4.86 -5.21 -8.79
CA PRO A 12 -3.91 -4.82 -9.81
C PRO A 12 -4.51 -4.82 -11.22
N LYS A 13 -4.13 -3.81 -12.01
CA LYS A 13 -4.60 -3.63 -13.39
C LYS A 13 -3.49 -3.09 -14.29
N ILE A 14 -3.50 -3.51 -15.54
CA ILE A 14 -2.58 -3.07 -16.59
C ILE A 14 -3.41 -2.45 -17.71
N TYR A 15 -3.01 -1.29 -18.19
CA TYR A 15 -3.63 -0.62 -19.34
C TYR A 15 -2.58 -0.28 -20.40
N GLU A 16 -2.95 -0.44 -21.67
CA GLU A 16 -2.21 0.09 -22.81
C GLU A 16 -3.17 0.97 -23.62
N ASP A 17 -2.82 2.25 -23.79
CA ASP A 17 -3.66 3.24 -24.48
C ASP A 17 -5.12 3.25 -23.97
N LYS A 18 -5.31 3.23 -22.64
CA LYS A 18 -6.62 3.18 -21.95
C LYS A 18 -7.36 1.84 -22.06
N LYS A 19 -6.88 0.86 -22.81
CA LYS A 19 -7.46 -0.49 -22.89
C LYS A 19 -6.84 -1.38 -21.82
N GLU A 20 -7.66 -2.06 -21.03
CA GLU A 20 -7.17 -3.03 -20.04
C GLU A 20 -6.55 -4.24 -20.73
N ILE A 21 -5.36 -4.64 -20.27
CA ILE A 21 -4.61 -5.78 -20.76
C ILE A 21 -4.72 -6.93 -19.77
N PHE A 22 -5.13 -8.09 -20.25
CA PHE A 22 -5.19 -9.33 -19.48
C PHE A 22 -4.10 -10.29 -19.97
N LEU A 23 -3.19 -10.66 -19.07
CA LEU A 23 -2.19 -11.68 -19.37
C LEU A 23 -2.81 -13.08 -19.23
N PRO A 24 -2.37 -14.07 -20.04
CA PRO A 24 -3.08 -15.35 -20.19
C PRO A 24 -3.09 -16.25 -18.94
N SER A 25 -2.32 -15.97 -17.91
CA SER A 25 -2.35 -16.73 -16.64
C SER A 25 -1.78 -15.93 -15.49
N GLY A 26 -2.15 -16.30 -14.24
CA GLY A 26 -1.64 -15.69 -13.04
C GLY A 26 -0.12 -15.72 -12.93
N LYS A 27 0.55 -16.82 -13.26
CA LYS A 27 2.03 -16.91 -13.26
C LYS A 27 2.68 -15.91 -14.24
N LEU A 28 2.10 -15.68 -15.41
CA LEU A 28 2.61 -14.69 -16.36
C LEU A 28 2.42 -13.27 -15.84
N THR A 29 1.27 -13.01 -15.22
CA THR A 29 0.95 -11.72 -14.61
C THR A 29 1.90 -11.42 -13.45
N ALA A 30 2.13 -12.40 -12.56
CA ALA A 30 3.09 -12.29 -11.46
C ALA A 30 4.51 -12.03 -11.94
N PHE A 31 4.97 -12.78 -12.95
CA PHE A 31 6.27 -12.54 -13.56
C PHE A 31 6.37 -11.11 -14.12
N PHE A 32 5.34 -10.64 -14.80
CA PHE A 32 5.32 -9.28 -15.33
C PHE A 32 5.38 -8.22 -14.22
N TYR A 33 4.61 -8.37 -13.15
CA TYR A 33 4.65 -7.45 -12.00
C TYR A 33 6.01 -7.45 -11.30
N TYR A 34 6.62 -8.63 -11.15
CA TYR A 34 7.96 -8.74 -10.61
C TYR A 34 8.99 -7.98 -11.46
N LEU A 35 8.98 -8.20 -12.78
CA LEU A 35 9.87 -7.51 -13.71
C LEU A 35 9.60 -6.00 -13.76
N LEU A 36 8.33 -5.56 -13.63
CA LEU A 36 7.98 -4.14 -13.58
C LEU A 36 8.74 -3.40 -12.46
N LEU A 37 8.85 -3.99 -11.27
CA LEU A 37 9.51 -3.34 -10.13
C LEU A 37 11.02 -3.60 -10.10
N LYS A 38 11.48 -4.80 -10.46
CA LYS A 38 12.92 -5.12 -10.50
C LYS A 38 13.64 -4.49 -11.69
N LYS A 39 12.92 -4.17 -12.78
CA LYS A 39 13.44 -3.59 -14.05
C LYS A 39 14.37 -4.52 -14.82
N VAL A 40 15.22 -5.26 -14.13
CA VAL A 40 16.20 -6.21 -14.68
C VAL A 40 16.20 -7.47 -13.82
N VAL A 41 16.08 -8.62 -14.44
CA VAL A 41 16.07 -9.93 -13.77
C VAL A 41 16.86 -10.96 -14.57
N SER A 42 17.36 -11.99 -13.90
CA SER A 42 17.94 -13.13 -14.63
C SER A 42 16.86 -14.13 -15.03
N ARG A 43 17.15 -14.89 -16.09
CA ARG A 43 16.23 -15.98 -16.52
C ARG A 43 16.16 -17.10 -15.49
N ASP A 44 17.27 -17.38 -14.80
CA ASP A 44 17.34 -18.43 -13.79
C ASP A 44 16.57 -18.03 -12.54
N GLU A 45 16.62 -16.75 -12.13
CA GLU A 45 15.81 -16.19 -11.06
C GLU A 45 14.31 -16.37 -11.33
N ILE A 46 13.84 -15.98 -12.52
CA ILE A 46 12.44 -16.13 -12.89
C ILE A 46 12.03 -17.60 -13.02
N ALA A 47 12.90 -18.44 -13.60
CA ALA A 47 12.63 -19.87 -13.70
C ALA A 47 12.52 -20.52 -12.31
N GLY A 48 13.41 -20.19 -11.39
CA GLY A 48 13.37 -20.64 -10.00
C GLY A 48 12.10 -20.18 -9.27
N MET A 49 11.74 -18.90 -9.35
CA MET A 49 10.58 -18.34 -8.68
C MET A 49 9.24 -18.95 -9.13
N PHE A 50 9.05 -19.16 -10.43
CA PHE A 50 7.74 -19.55 -10.98
C PHE A 50 7.61 -21.00 -11.42
N TRP A 51 8.72 -21.72 -11.59
CA TRP A 51 8.75 -23.13 -12.05
C TRP A 51 9.71 -23.99 -11.27
N ALA A 52 9.94 -23.70 -9.98
CA ALA A 52 10.85 -24.45 -9.10
C ALA A 52 10.52 -25.94 -9.01
N SER A 53 9.25 -26.33 -9.09
CA SER A 53 8.81 -27.74 -9.08
C SER A 53 9.11 -28.50 -10.38
N SER A 54 9.54 -27.82 -11.45
CA SER A 54 9.87 -28.40 -12.72
C SER A 54 11.37 -28.71 -12.82
N ASN A 55 11.74 -29.72 -13.65
CA ASN A 55 13.15 -29.84 -13.99
C ASN A 55 13.63 -28.64 -14.82
N GLU A 56 14.94 -28.39 -14.82
CA GLU A 56 15.56 -27.21 -15.43
C GLU A 56 15.16 -26.98 -16.89
N GLN A 57 15.13 -28.08 -17.70
CA GLN A 57 14.75 -27.98 -19.11
C GLN A 57 13.28 -27.55 -19.29
N LYS A 58 12.37 -28.13 -18.51
CA LYS A 58 10.94 -27.74 -18.53
C LYS A 58 10.73 -26.31 -18.06
N ALA A 59 11.44 -25.88 -17.01
CA ALA A 59 11.39 -24.52 -16.52
C ALA A 59 11.83 -23.51 -17.60
N LYS A 60 12.93 -23.79 -18.32
CA LYS A 60 13.42 -22.97 -19.44
C LYS A 60 12.43 -22.89 -20.61
N ILE A 61 11.77 -24.01 -20.94
CA ILE A 61 10.70 -24.02 -21.96
C ILE A 61 9.50 -23.19 -21.51
N SER A 62 9.06 -23.34 -20.25
CA SER A 62 7.96 -22.60 -19.68
C SER A 62 8.23 -21.10 -19.68
N LEU A 63 9.43 -20.68 -19.27
CA LEU A 63 9.85 -19.27 -19.31
C LEU A 63 9.85 -18.72 -20.76
N ARG A 64 10.36 -19.47 -21.75
CA ARG A 64 10.31 -19.04 -23.15
C ARG A 64 8.88 -18.83 -23.64
N ASN A 65 7.98 -19.76 -23.32
CA ASN A 65 6.58 -19.66 -23.67
C ASN A 65 5.89 -18.48 -22.94
N ALA A 66 6.22 -18.24 -21.68
CA ALA A 66 5.72 -17.10 -20.90
C ALA A 66 6.14 -15.78 -21.56
N LEU A 67 7.42 -15.62 -21.88
CA LEU A 67 7.93 -14.42 -22.56
C LEU A 67 7.22 -14.16 -23.89
N HIS A 68 7.05 -15.21 -24.70
CA HIS A 68 6.34 -15.07 -25.97
C HIS A 68 4.89 -14.58 -25.76
N LYS A 69 4.17 -15.17 -24.81
CA LYS A 69 2.78 -14.81 -24.50
C LYS A 69 2.67 -13.39 -23.95
N ILE A 70 3.56 -12.98 -23.03
CA ILE A 70 3.55 -11.62 -22.49
C ILE A 70 3.81 -10.60 -23.61
N ARG A 71 4.86 -10.79 -24.41
CA ARG A 71 5.17 -9.89 -25.53
C ARG A 71 4.00 -9.75 -26.50
N LYS A 72 3.33 -10.85 -26.82
CA LYS A 72 2.16 -10.86 -27.72
C LYS A 72 0.94 -10.13 -27.14
N SER A 73 0.89 -9.91 -25.82
CA SER A 73 -0.23 -9.20 -25.17
C SER A 73 -0.14 -7.67 -25.31
N PHE A 74 1.03 -7.14 -25.68
CA PHE A 74 1.26 -5.72 -25.88
C PHE A 74 1.52 -5.42 -27.36
N LYS A 75 1.32 -4.15 -27.76
CA LYS A 75 1.55 -3.70 -29.13
C LYS A 75 3.04 -3.62 -29.48
N GLU A 76 3.86 -3.31 -28.49
CA GLU A 76 5.30 -3.17 -28.63
C GLU A 76 6.03 -4.18 -27.72
N ASP A 77 7.30 -4.46 -28.03
CA ASP A 77 8.10 -5.37 -27.22
C ASP A 77 8.41 -4.78 -25.83
N ILE A 78 7.58 -5.12 -24.85
CA ILE A 78 7.71 -4.62 -23.49
C ILE A 78 8.87 -5.26 -22.72
N ILE A 79 9.29 -6.49 -23.07
CA ILE A 79 10.38 -7.22 -22.44
C ILE A 79 11.48 -7.48 -23.46
N LEU A 80 12.67 -6.92 -23.19
CA LEU A 80 13.86 -7.14 -24.00
C LEU A 80 14.75 -8.25 -23.41
N SER A 81 15.56 -8.85 -24.25
CA SER A 81 16.57 -9.84 -23.88
C SER A 81 17.94 -9.37 -24.38
N PRO A 82 18.64 -8.51 -23.61
CA PRO A 82 19.94 -7.97 -24.03
C PRO A 82 20.98 -9.05 -24.27
N ASN A 83 20.85 -10.18 -23.57
CA ASN A 83 21.68 -11.37 -23.74
C ASN A 83 20.89 -12.65 -23.39
N LYS A 84 21.58 -13.80 -23.39
CA LYS A 84 20.95 -15.11 -23.14
C LYS A 84 20.50 -15.32 -21.70
N SER A 85 20.98 -14.51 -20.74
CA SER A 85 20.74 -14.70 -19.30
C SER A 85 19.84 -13.65 -18.67
N ILE A 86 19.72 -12.46 -19.28
CA ILE A 86 19.06 -11.29 -18.69
C ILE A 86 17.77 -10.95 -19.44
N LEU A 87 16.79 -10.49 -18.68
CA LEU A 87 15.55 -9.90 -19.14
C LEU A 87 15.42 -8.49 -18.56
N THR A 88 14.98 -7.54 -19.38
CA THR A 88 14.77 -6.16 -18.96
C THR A 88 13.45 -5.61 -19.49
N LEU A 89 12.88 -4.64 -18.81
CA LEU A 89 11.84 -3.82 -19.42
C LEU A 89 12.43 -3.00 -20.57
N ASN A 90 11.63 -2.74 -21.58
CA ASN A 90 11.98 -1.80 -22.63
C ASN A 90 11.91 -0.37 -22.09
N LYS A 91 13.07 0.29 -22.00
CA LYS A 91 13.20 1.65 -21.46
C LYS A 91 12.66 2.73 -22.39
N ASP A 92 12.46 2.40 -23.66
CA ASP A 92 11.94 3.34 -24.65
C ASP A 92 10.41 3.50 -24.55
N LEU A 93 9.74 2.65 -23.77
CA LEU A 93 8.30 2.73 -23.55
C LEU A 93 7.95 3.66 -22.38
N ASP A 94 6.86 4.44 -22.54
CA ASP A 94 6.27 5.24 -21.45
C ASP A 94 5.45 4.30 -20.52
N ILE A 95 6.09 3.85 -19.44
CA ILE A 95 5.46 2.97 -18.45
C ILE A 95 5.25 3.73 -17.15
N ASP A 96 4.00 3.95 -16.82
CA ASP A 96 3.53 4.65 -15.63
C ASP A 96 3.11 3.65 -14.55
N ILE A 97 3.78 3.64 -13.39
CA ILE A 97 3.55 2.70 -12.30
C ILE A 97 3.20 3.48 -11.03
N ASP A 98 1.99 3.28 -10.49
CA ASP A 98 1.47 4.01 -9.34
C ASP A 98 2.34 3.88 -8.09
N VAL A 99 2.82 2.69 -7.78
CA VAL A 99 3.67 2.44 -6.60
C VAL A 99 5.01 3.16 -6.69
N GLU A 100 5.61 3.31 -7.88
CA GLU A 100 6.84 4.06 -8.07
C GLU A 100 6.62 5.57 -7.92
N LYS A 101 5.50 6.08 -8.44
CA LYS A 101 5.12 7.48 -8.24
C LYS A 101 4.93 7.80 -6.77
N PHE A 102 4.19 6.92 -6.06
CA PHE A 102 4.00 7.06 -4.63
C PHE A 102 5.33 7.04 -3.89
N GLN A 103 6.22 6.10 -4.19
CA GLN A 103 7.54 6.02 -3.55
C GLN A 103 8.38 7.28 -3.80
N LYS A 104 8.33 7.84 -5.01
CA LYS A 104 9.12 9.02 -5.39
C LYS A 104 8.67 10.28 -4.67
N ASP A 105 7.36 10.46 -4.51
CA ASP A 105 6.76 11.63 -3.86
C ASP A 105 5.45 11.23 -3.17
N PRO A 106 5.54 10.66 -1.95
CA PRO A 106 4.38 10.12 -1.26
C PRO A 106 3.33 11.17 -0.90
N LEU A 107 3.75 12.40 -0.58
CA LEU A 107 2.81 13.47 -0.19
C LEU A 107 1.94 13.93 -1.37
N ASN A 108 2.55 14.20 -2.52
CA ASN A 108 1.82 14.64 -3.70
C ASN A 108 1.05 13.51 -4.40
N ASN A 109 1.47 12.28 -4.20
CA ASN A 109 0.83 11.08 -4.76
C ASN A 109 0.05 10.27 -3.72
N PHE A 110 -0.30 10.87 -2.59
CA PHE A 110 -0.95 10.19 -1.46
C PHE A 110 -2.20 9.39 -1.85
N SER A 111 -3.01 9.94 -2.75
CA SER A 111 -4.23 9.30 -3.24
C SER A 111 -4.01 8.05 -4.10
N LEU A 112 -2.78 7.77 -4.52
CA LEU A 112 -2.47 6.54 -5.26
C LEU A 112 -2.51 5.30 -4.35
N TYR A 113 -2.17 5.45 -3.05
CA TYR A 113 -2.28 4.34 -2.10
C TYR A 113 -3.75 4.10 -1.75
N ASN A 114 -4.37 3.18 -2.46
CA ASN A 114 -5.78 2.81 -2.30
C ASN A 114 -5.98 1.38 -1.78
N GLY A 115 -4.96 0.82 -1.16
CA GLY A 115 -4.91 -0.52 -0.58
C GLY A 115 -3.54 -1.17 -0.76
N ASP A 116 -3.39 -2.36 -0.20
CA ASP A 116 -2.13 -3.09 -0.24
C ASP A 116 -1.68 -3.38 -1.69
N PHE A 117 -0.37 -3.49 -1.88
CA PHE A 117 0.24 -3.89 -3.15
C PHE A 117 -0.28 -5.26 -3.58
N LEU A 118 -0.78 -5.36 -4.83
CA LEU A 118 -1.36 -6.55 -5.43
C LEU A 118 -2.50 -7.19 -4.59
N LYS A 119 -3.34 -6.39 -3.93
CA LYS A 119 -4.43 -6.87 -3.08
C LYS A 119 -5.36 -7.84 -3.83
N GLY A 120 -5.50 -9.05 -3.27
CA GLY A 120 -6.36 -10.09 -3.84
C GLY A 120 -5.75 -10.84 -5.03
N PHE A 121 -4.52 -10.52 -5.42
CA PHE A 121 -3.80 -11.28 -6.44
C PHE A 121 -2.98 -12.40 -5.79
N TYR A 122 -3.22 -13.63 -6.25
CA TYR A 122 -2.55 -14.82 -5.73
C TYR A 122 -2.16 -15.76 -6.86
N VAL A 123 -0.99 -16.40 -6.74
CA VAL A 123 -0.47 -17.34 -7.72
C VAL A 123 -0.09 -18.66 -7.04
N LYS A 124 -0.69 -19.76 -7.48
CA LYS A 124 -0.36 -21.09 -6.96
C LYS A 124 1.09 -21.47 -7.28
N GLU A 125 1.73 -22.15 -6.33
CA GLU A 125 3.09 -22.70 -6.49
C GLU A 125 4.15 -21.65 -6.86
N ALA A 126 4.10 -20.48 -6.21
CA ALA A 126 5.06 -19.40 -6.37
C ALA A 126 5.40 -18.77 -5.00
N ILE A 127 5.88 -19.59 -4.07
CA ILE A 127 6.12 -19.19 -2.66
C ILE A 127 7.10 -18.01 -2.58
N ASP A 128 8.17 -18.02 -3.35
CA ASP A 128 9.16 -16.93 -3.35
C ASP A 128 8.55 -15.60 -3.84
N PHE A 129 7.59 -15.67 -4.77
CA PHE A 129 6.84 -14.49 -5.20
C PHE A 129 5.92 -13.97 -4.08
N ASP A 130 5.27 -14.86 -3.32
CA ASP A 130 4.41 -14.47 -2.20
C ASP A 130 5.24 -13.78 -1.09
N TYR A 131 6.43 -14.28 -0.77
CA TYR A 131 7.35 -13.62 0.17
C TYR A 131 7.79 -12.24 -0.33
N TRP A 132 8.11 -12.13 -1.61
CA TRP A 132 8.45 -10.84 -2.20
C TRP A 132 7.27 -9.85 -2.16
N VAL A 133 6.04 -10.30 -2.44
CA VAL A 133 4.83 -9.46 -2.30
C VAL A 133 4.65 -8.98 -0.88
N LEU A 134 4.87 -9.86 0.11
CA LEU A 134 4.78 -9.49 1.53
C LEU A 134 5.81 -8.42 1.92
N GLU A 135 7.06 -8.57 1.47
CA GLU A 135 8.13 -7.58 1.69
C GLU A 135 7.75 -6.21 1.10
N ILE A 136 7.28 -6.19 -0.14
CA ILE A 136 6.86 -4.97 -0.84
C ILE A 136 5.64 -4.33 -0.16
N ASN A 137 4.67 -5.14 0.30
CA ASN A 137 3.53 -4.65 1.07
C ASN A 137 3.95 -3.98 2.36
N THR A 138 4.85 -4.61 3.13
CA THR A 138 5.37 -4.04 4.38
C THR A 138 6.02 -2.69 4.11
N PHE A 139 6.87 -2.59 3.10
CA PHE A 139 7.53 -1.35 2.72
C PHE A 139 6.54 -0.22 2.39
N TYR A 140 5.56 -0.48 1.51
CA TYR A 140 4.59 0.56 1.11
C TYR A 140 3.62 0.93 2.22
N LYS A 141 3.24 -0.03 3.05
CA LYS A 141 2.39 0.22 4.23
C LYS A 141 3.09 1.14 5.24
N GLU A 142 4.37 0.87 5.56
CA GLU A 142 5.16 1.75 6.43
C GLU A 142 5.34 3.15 5.83
N LEU A 143 5.59 3.24 4.53
CA LEU A 143 5.69 4.52 3.84
C LEU A 143 4.37 5.30 3.89
N PHE A 144 3.24 4.62 3.70
CA PHE A 144 1.90 5.22 3.82
C PHE A 144 1.63 5.72 5.24
N ILE A 145 1.92 4.91 6.27
CA ILE A 145 1.73 5.29 7.68
C ILE A 145 2.53 6.57 7.99
N LYS A 146 3.83 6.59 7.71
CA LYS A 146 4.71 7.75 7.94
C LYS A 146 4.23 9.00 7.20
N THR A 147 3.78 8.83 5.96
CA THR A 147 3.27 9.94 5.14
C THR A 147 1.95 10.46 5.68
N SER A 148 1.06 9.56 6.13
CA SER A 148 -0.23 9.91 6.74
C SER A 148 -0.04 10.69 8.03
N GLU A 149 0.84 10.24 8.91
CA GLU A 149 1.17 10.95 10.16
C GLU A 149 1.62 12.38 9.89
N LYS A 150 2.58 12.54 8.96
CA LYS A 150 3.09 13.86 8.58
C LYS A 150 1.99 14.76 8.00
N LYS A 151 1.18 14.21 7.11
CA LYS A 151 0.08 14.95 6.48
C LYS A 151 -0.97 15.39 7.50
N ILE A 152 -1.37 14.50 8.41
CA ILE A 152 -2.33 14.78 9.48
C ILE A 152 -1.81 15.89 10.39
N GLU A 153 -0.53 15.83 10.79
CA GLU A 153 0.11 16.85 11.60
C GLU A 153 0.13 18.23 10.91
N GLU A 154 0.57 18.27 9.65
CA GLU A 154 0.59 19.50 8.85
C GLU A 154 -0.82 20.08 8.65
N ASP A 155 -1.82 19.27 8.32
CA ASP A 155 -3.22 19.68 8.14
C ASP A 155 -3.80 20.21 9.45
N PHE A 156 -3.49 19.58 10.58
CA PHE A 156 -3.92 20.02 11.89
C PHE A 156 -3.31 21.38 12.27
N LEU A 157 -1.99 21.54 12.14
CA LEU A 157 -1.27 22.78 12.45
C LEU A 157 -1.72 23.96 11.58
N GLN A 158 -2.12 23.69 10.35
CA GLN A 158 -2.62 24.70 9.41
C GLN A 158 -4.14 24.90 9.47
N ASN A 159 -4.83 24.28 10.43
CA ASN A 159 -6.29 24.30 10.58
C ASN A 159 -7.05 23.82 9.32
N ARG A 160 -6.49 22.91 8.54
CA ARG A 160 -7.12 22.30 7.37
C ARG A 160 -7.90 21.04 7.78
N PHE A 161 -9.09 21.23 8.29
CA PHE A 161 -9.89 20.15 8.91
C PHE A 161 -10.86 19.45 7.96
N GLU A 162 -10.98 19.89 6.72
CA GLU A 162 -12.00 19.39 5.77
C GLU A 162 -11.96 17.87 5.60
N ASN A 163 -10.76 17.28 5.46
CA ASN A 163 -10.58 15.84 5.26
C ASN A 163 -9.79 15.16 6.40
N LEU A 164 -9.55 15.87 7.50
CA LEU A 164 -8.67 15.38 8.56
C LEU A 164 -9.20 14.10 9.22
N GLU A 165 -10.51 14.06 9.56
CA GLU A 165 -11.14 12.87 10.15
C GLU A 165 -11.05 11.65 9.21
N THR A 166 -11.27 11.84 7.91
CA THR A 166 -11.14 10.79 6.90
C THR A 166 -9.69 10.29 6.79
N SER A 167 -8.72 11.21 6.79
CA SER A 167 -7.29 10.85 6.73
C SER A 167 -6.86 10.05 7.96
N ILE A 168 -7.32 10.45 9.15
CA ILE A 168 -7.05 9.73 10.40
C ILE A 168 -7.69 8.34 10.38
N THR A 169 -8.95 8.23 9.94
CA THR A 169 -9.64 6.93 9.82
C THR A 169 -8.89 5.99 8.86
N SER A 170 -8.38 6.52 7.75
CA SER A 170 -7.59 5.73 6.80
C SER A 170 -6.26 5.26 7.40
N LEU A 171 -5.61 6.10 8.22
CA LEU A 171 -4.40 5.71 8.96
C LEU A 171 -4.70 4.62 9.99
N LEU A 172 -5.78 4.77 10.78
CA LEU A 172 -6.20 3.75 11.75
C LEU A 172 -6.63 2.42 11.09
N ALA A 173 -7.15 2.45 9.88
CA ALA A 173 -7.43 1.23 9.11
C ALA A 173 -6.14 0.51 8.67
N ALA A 174 -5.05 1.24 8.46
CA ALA A 174 -3.75 0.65 8.14
C ALA A 174 -2.97 0.23 9.40
N ASP A 175 -3.08 1.01 10.47
CA ASP A 175 -2.41 0.79 11.76
C ASP A 175 -3.36 1.20 12.90
N ASN A 176 -4.08 0.21 13.44
CA ASN A 176 -5.09 0.40 14.49
C ASN A 176 -4.51 0.75 15.86
N PHE A 177 -3.18 0.66 16.03
CA PHE A 177 -2.48 1.07 17.26
C PHE A 177 -1.76 2.40 17.12
N ASN A 178 -1.97 3.14 16.04
CA ASN A 178 -1.23 4.38 15.78
C ASN A 178 -1.58 5.49 16.79
N ASP A 179 -0.70 5.71 17.75
CA ASP A 179 -0.88 6.69 18.83
C ASP A 179 -1.10 8.11 18.30
N LYS A 180 -0.36 8.51 17.26
CA LYS A 180 -0.49 9.84 16.67
C LYS A 180 -1.86 10.06 16.03
N ALA A 181 -2.40 9.02 15.38
CA ALA A 181 -3.73 9.07 14.79
C ALA A 181 -4.79 9.36 15.87
N TYR A 182 -4.79 8.61 16.97
CA TYR A 182 -5.70 8.85 18.08
C TYR A 182 -5.48 10.22 18.72
N LEU A 183 -4.23 10.63 18.92
CA LEU A 183 -3.90 11.92 19.49
C LEU A 183 -4.49 13.08 18.67
N TYR A 184 -4.28 13.06 17.34
CA TYR A 184 -4.80 14.11 16.47
C TYR A 184 -6.32 14.04 16.31
N LEU A 185 -6.93 12.86 16.34
CA LEU A 185 -8.37 12.69 16.35
C LEU A 185 -8.99 13.34 17.58
N MET A 186 -8.45 13.06 18.77
CA MET A 186 -8.94 13.62 20.02
C MET A 186 -8.68 15.13 20.11
N LYS A 187 -7.53 15.63 19.65
CA LYS A 187 -7.26 17.08 19.51
C LYS A 187 -8.28 17.76 18.58
N PHE A 188 -8.58 17.13 17.46
CA PHE A 188 -9.60 17.62 16.52
C PHE A 188 -10.99 17.70 17.15
N TYR A 189 -11.43 16.64 17.84
CA TYR A 189 -12.71 16.66 18.56
C TYR A 189 -12.74 17.70 19.68
N LYS A 190 -11.63 17.90 20.39
CA LYS A 190 -11.50 18.96 21.42
C LYS A 190 -11.72 20.35 20.82
N GLN A 191 -11.11 20.67 19.67
CA GLN A 191 -11.33 21.94 18.98
C GLN A 191 -12.77 22.13 18.49
N LYS A 192 -13.47 21.03 18.18
CA LYS A 192 -14.90 21.05 17.80
C LYS A 192 -15.85 21.03 18.99
N GLY A 193 -15.35 21.00 20.24
CA GLY A 193 -16.19 20.88 21.44
C GLY A 193 -16.91 19.53 21.58
N ARG A 194 -16.46 18.49 20.84
CA ARG A 194 -17.09 17.17 20.82
C ARG A 194 -16.50 16.27 21.88
N TYR A 195 -16.68 16.63 23.13
CA TYR A 195 -16.15 15.89 24.28
C TYR A 195 -16.73 14.49 24.41
N ASP A 196 -17.97 14.29 23.97
CA ASP A 196 -18.62 12.99 23.84
C ASP A 196 -17.80 11.99 22.99
N LYS A 197 -17.32 12.46 21.84
CA LYS A 197 -16.49 11.65 20.94
C LYS A 197 -15.11 11.33 21.55
N ILE A 198 -14.50 12.28 22.25
CA ILE A 198 -13.21 12.05 22.95
C ILE A 198 -13.34 10.88 23.94
N ILE A 199 -14.41 10.86 24.72
CA ILE A 199 -14.63 9.79 25.71
C ILE A 199 -14.80 8.45 25.03
N ASN A 200 -15.55 8.40 23.93
CA ASN A 200 -15.76 7.16 23.20
C ASN A 200 -14.46 6.64 22.58
N GLU A 201 -13.68 7.50 21.91
CA GLU A 201 -12.40 7.11 21.32
C GLU A 201 -11.38 6.66 22.35
N TYR A 202 -11.32 7.33 23.51
CA TYR A 202 -10.45 6.89 24.60
C TYR A 202 -10.78 5.48 25.08
N LYS A 203 -12.07 5.19 25.29
CA LYS A 203 -12.52 3.85 25.71
C LYS A 203 -12.19 2.79 24.66
N ASN A 204 -12.34 3.13 23.37
CA ASN A 204 -12.02 2.23 22.28
C ASN A 204 -10.53 1.88 22.25
N ILE A 205 -9.63 2.89 22.30
CA ILE A 205 -8.19 2.65 22.28
C ILE A 205 -7.71 1.98 23.57
N GLN A 206 -8.27 2.36 24.74
CA GLN A 206 -7.92 1.72 25.99
C GLN A 206 -8.22 0.22 25.97
N LYS A 207 -9.43 -0.14 25.56
CA LYS A 207 -9.82 -1.55 25.42
C LYS A 207 -8.92 -2.29 24.44
N LEU A 208 -8.67 -1.70 23.27
CA LEU A 208 -7.84 -2.30 22.22
C LEU A 208 -6.40 -2.55 22.71
N MET A 209 -5.77 -1.55 23.34
CA MET A 209 -4.40 -1.66 23.85
C MET A 209 -4.28 -2.64 25.04
N GLU A 210 -5.28 -2.65 25.91
CA GLU A 210 -5.30 -3.56 27.07
C GLU A 210 -5.50 -5.02 26.62
N GLU A 211 -6.45 -5.29 25.71
CA GLU A 211 -6.77 -6.65 25.25
C GLU A 211 -5.67 -7.23 24.35
N GLU A 212 -5.08 -6.44 23.47
CA GLU A 212 -4.14 -6.96 22.45
C GLU A 212 -2.67 -6.81 22.85
N LEU A 213 -2.31 -5.79 23.64
CA LEU A 213 -0.94 -5.48 23.98
C LEU A 213 -0.65 -5.54 25.50
N GLY A 214 -1.68 -5.56 26.35
CA GLY A 214 -1.52 -5.52 27.82
C GLY A 214 -0.95 -4.20 28.35
N ILE A 215 -1.12 -3.10 27.60
CA ILE A 215 -0.61 -1.75 27.97
C ILE A 215 -1.73 -0.74 28.00
N GLU A 216 -1.48 0.40 28.67
CA GLU A 216 -2.38 1.54 28.69
C GLU A 216 -2.09 2.54 27.57
N PRO A 217 -3.08 3.38 27.14
CA PRO A 217 -2.85 4.46 26.21
C PRO A 217 -1.78 5.46 26.71
N PRO A 218 -1.05 6.13 25.81
CA PRO A 218 -0.07 7.16 26.17
C PRO A 218 -0.62 8.29 27.02
N ASP A 219 0.24 8.92 27.84
CA ASP A 219 -0.18 9.96 28.78
C ASP A 219 -0.79 11.19 28.11
N GLU A 220 -0.35 11.56 26.90
CA GLU A 220 -0.96 12.66 26.15
C GLU A 220 -2.44 12.40 25.84
N ILE A 221 -2.77 11.18 25.42
CA ILE A 221 -4.14 10.74 25.13
C ILE A 221 -4.97 10.72 26.42
N LYS A 222 -4.42 10.17 27.52
CA LYS A 222 -5.05 10.18 28.84
C LYS A 222 -5.36 11.59 29.34
N ASN A 223 -4.46 12.53 29.10
CA ASN A 223 -4.64 13.93 29.52
C ASN A 223 -5.81 14.60 28.79
N ILE A 224 -5.92 14.42 27.47
CA ILE A 224 -7.04 14.97 26.70
C ILE A 224 -8.38 14.37 27.19
N TYR A 225 -8.41 13.08 27.49
CA TYR A 225 -9.59 12.42 28.05
C TYR A 225 -9.99 12.99 29.40
N LYS A 226 -9.03 13.17 30.34
CA LYS A 226 -9.30 13.79 31.66
C LYS A 226 -9.83 15.22 31.54
N GLU A 227 -9.31 16.01 30.59
CA GLU A 227 -9.80 17.34 30.31
C GLU A 227 -11.24 17.32 29.77
N ALA A 228 -11.55 16.37 28.86
CA ALA A 228 -12.90 16.22 28.33
C ALA A 228 -13.92 15.88 29.41
N LEU A 229 -13.58 15.02 30.37
CA LEU A 229 -14.44 14.69 31.50
C LEU A 229 -14.76 15.94 32.33
N LYS A 230 -13.75 16.74 32.69
CA LYS A 230 -13.93 17.98 33.45
C LYS A 230 -14.83 18.99 32.72
N CYS A 231 -14.74 19.08 31.40
CA CYS A 231 -15.58 19.97 30.61
C CYS A 231 -17.05 19.52 30.61
N ILE A 232 -17.32 18.21 30.56
CA ILE A 232 -18.70 17.70 30.64
C ILE A 232 -19.31 17.88 32.04
N GLU A 233 -18.53 17.65 33.09
CA GLU A 233 -18.99 17.86 34.48
C GLU A 233 -19.40 19.31 34.69
N LYS A 234 -18.56 20.29 34.33
CA LYS A 234 -18.87 21.70 34.41
C LYS A 234 -20.12 22.10 33.62
N SER A 235 -20.34 21.48 32.45
CA SER A 235 -21.52 21.77 31.63
C SER A 235 -22.83 21.27 32.29
N LYS A 236 -22.75 20.25 33.15
CA LYS A 236 -23.90 19.71 33.90
C LYS A 236 -24.23 20.52 35.16
N GLU A 237 -23.25 21.27 35.73
CA GLU A 237 -23.46 22.11 36.89
C GLU A 237 -24.07 23.47 36.54
N ILE A 238 -24.05 23.87 35.28
CA ILE A 238 -24.57 25.16 34.77
C ILE A 238 -26.01 25.05 34.24
N ASN A 239 -26.50 23.82 33.98
CA ASN A 239 -27.87 23.54 33.54
C ASN A 239 -28.72 22.98 34.68
#